data_535ae7439a99e9620c79852e1a18ea7c
#
_entry.id   535ae7439a99e9620c79852e1a18ea7c
#
_cell.length_a   1.000
_cell.length_b   1.000
_cell.length_c   1.000
_cell.angle_alpha   90.00
_cell.angle_beta   90.00
_cell.angle_gamma   90.00
#
_symmetry.space_group_name_H-M   'P 1'
#
loop_
_entity.id
_entity.type
_entity.pdbx_description
1 polymer ?
#
loop_
_entity_poly.entity_id
_entity_poly.type
_entity_poly.pdbx_seq_one_letter_code
_entity_poly.pdbx_strand_id
1 'polypeptide(L)'
;VSDNPFDPSQWQSVDGFDLTDITYHRHVVDGVRQPTVRVAFDRPEVRNAFRPHTVDELYRVLDHARMSSDVGVVLLTGNGPSPKDGGWAFCSGGDQRIRGRSGYQYASGETAETVDPARAGRLHILEVQRLIRFMPKPVICLVNGWAAGGGHSLHAVCDLTLASREHAKFKQTDADVGSFDGGYGSAYLAKQVGQKFAREIFFLGRPYTAEQMHAMGAVNAVVDHAELETVALQWASEINGKSPQAIRMLKYAFNLTDDGLVGQQLFAGEATRLAYMTDEAVEGRDAFLEKRDPDWSSFPRYF
;
A
#
# COMPACT_ATOMS: atom_id res chain seq x y z
N VAL A 1 20.18 22.73 5.55
CA VAL A 1 19.30 21.85 4.75
C VAL A 1 18.36 21.19 5.72
N SER A 2 17.07 21.29 5.53
CA SER A 2 16.07 20.58 6.36
C SER A 2 16.28 19.09 6.18
N ASP A 3 16.37 18.35 7.27
CA ASP A 3 16.47 16.87 7.25
C ASP A 3 15.10 16.20 6.93
N ASN A 4 14.07 17.02 6.70
CA ASN A 4 12.73 16.56 6.35
C ASN A 4 12.66 16.28 4.84
N PRO A 5 12.38 15.02 4.41
CA PRO A 5 12.26 14.69 2.99
C PRO A 5 11.02 15.29 2.31
N PHE A 6 10.03 15.76 3.09
CA PHE A 6 8.80 16.34 2.58
C PHE A 6 9.00 17.81 2.18
N ASP A 7 8.86 18.11 0.90
CA ASP A 7 8.84 19.48 0.37
C ASP A 7 7.40 19.86 0.02
N PRO A 8 6.71 20.67 0.84
CA PRO A 8 5.32 21.03 0.62
C PRO A 8 5.05 21.75 -0.70
N SER A 9 6.07 22.37 -1.32
CA SER A 9 5.92 23.06 -2.60
C SER A 9 5.60 22.14 -3.78
N GLN A 10 5.92 20.84 -3.64
CA GLN A 10 5.68 19.82 -4.66
C GLN A 10 4.32 19.12 -4.51
N TRP A 11 3.53 19.47 -3.50
CA TRP A 11 2.33 18.78 -3.15
C TRP A 11 1.12 19.70 -2.99
N GLN A 12 -0.01 19.24 -3.46
CA GLN A 12 -1.32 19.88 -3.27
C GLN A 12 -2.24 18.91 -2.50
N SER A 13 -2.89 19.38 -1.45
CA SER A 13 -3.91 18.58 -0.75
C SER A 13 -5.01 18.15 -1.72
N VAL A 14 -5.48 16.92 -1.57
CA VAL A 14 -6.63 16.42 -2.33
C VAL A 14 -7.90 16.81 -1.59
N ASP A 15 -8.75 17.58 -2.25
CA ASP A 15 -10.00 18.08 -1.68
C ASP A 15 -11.04 16.98 -1.43
N GLY A 16 -12.00 17.28 -0.56
CA GLY A 16 -13.13 16.37 -0.26
C GLY A 16 -12.87 15.35 0.86
N PHE A 17 -11.74 15.49 1.56
CA PHE A 17 -11.40 14.66 2.72
C PHE A 17 -11.22 15.52 3.97
N ASP A 18 -11.95 15.16 5.01
CA ASP A 18 -11.72 15.66 6.38
C ASP A 18 -10.88 14.59 7.10
N LEU A 19 -9.57 14.83 7.19
CA LEU A 19 -8.57 13.87 7.69
C LEU A 19 -7.85 14.44 8.91
N THR A 20 -7.63 13.60 9.90
CA THR A 20 -6.95 13.96 11.16
C THR A 20 -5.68 13.15 11.42
N ASP A 21 -5.68 11.88 11.01
CA ASP A 21 -4.61 10.92 11.26
C ASP A 21 -3.79 10.58 10.01
N ILE A 22 -4.27 11.03 8.84
CA ILE A 22 -3.67 10.79 7.53
C ILE A 22 -3.57 12.12 6.77
N THR A 23 -2.51 12.31 6.00
CA THR A 23 -2.46 13.35 4.96
C THR A 23 -2.53 12.73 3.57
N TYR A 24 -3.22 13.41 2.66
CA TYR A 24 -3.41 12.96 1.28
C TYR A 24 -3.13 14.08 0.30
N HIS A 25 -2.11 13.90 -0.52
CA HIS A 25 -1.62 14.93 -1.43
C HIS A 25 -1.45 14.41 -2.85
N ARG A 26 -1.62 15.30 -3.82
CA ARG A 26 -1.30 15.13 -5.22
C ARG A 26 0.05 15.78 -5.53
N HIS A 27 0.94 15.08 -6.19
CA HIS A 27 2.18 15.67 -6.71
C HIS A 27 1.87 16.69 -7.80
N VAL A 28 2.55 17.83 -7.74
CA VAL A 28 2.43 18.94 -8.71
C VAL A 28 3.81 19.38 -9.15
N VAL A 29 3.94 19.69 -10.45
CA VAL A 29 5.15 20.27 -11.05
C VAL A 29 4.69 21.49 -11.85
N ASP A 30 5.21 22.67 -11.55
CA ASP A 30 4.83 23.92 -12.20
C ASP A 30 3.29 24.16 -12.24
N GLY A 31 2.62 23.77 -11.14
CA GLY A 31 1.16 23.87 -11.01
C GLY A 31 0.37 22.78 -11.76
N VAL A 32 1.04 21.86 -12.45
CA VAL A 32 0.40 20.76 -13.19
C VAL A 32 0.36 19.50 -12.32
N ARG A 33 -0.83 18.95 -12.13
CA ARG A 33 -1.04 17.71 -11.41
C ARG A 33 -0.37 16.53 -12.11
N GLN A 34 0.44 15.80 -11.37
CA GLN A 34 1.11 14.57 -11.83
C GLN A 34 0.33 13.33 -11.41
N PRO A 35 0.49 12.18 -12.09
CA PRO A 35 -0.25 10.96 -11.75
C PRO A 35 0.33 10.23 -10.53
N THR A 36 0.87 10.96 -9.56
CA THR A 36 1.41 10.42 -8.30
C THR A 36 0.69 11.05 -7.12
N VAL A 37 0.28 10.25 -6.15
CA VAL A 37 -0.29 10.70 -4.88
C VAL A 37 0.58 10.24 -3.71
N ARG A 38 0.58 11.03 -2.64
CA ARG A 38 1.23 10.74 -1.37
C ARG A 38 0.18 10.57 -0.29
N VAL A 39 0.23 9.45 0.38
CA VAL A 39 -0.56 9.13 1.56
C VAL A 39 0.39 8.96 2.72
N ALA A 40 0.21 9.71 3.80
CA ALA A 40 1.08 9.62 4.95
C ALA A 40 0.32 9.53 6.27
N PHE A 41 0.78 8.65 7.17
CA PHE A 41 0.37 8.68 8.56
C PHE A 41 0.77 10.02 9.18
N ASP A 42 -0.11 10.62 9.96
CA ASP A 42 0.08 11.96 10.56
C ASP A 42 -0.22 11.96 12.07
N ARG A 43 0.41 11.04 12.78
CA ARG A 43 0.41 10.94 14.24
C ARG A 43 1.83 10.81 14.79
N PRO A 44 2.74 11.76 14.44
CA PRO A 44 4.16 11.65 14.79
C PRO A 44 4.43 11.61 16.30
N GLU A 45 3.55 12.21 17.12
CA GLU A 45 3.64 12.22 18.60
C GLU A 45 3.53 10.81 19.21
N VAL A 46 3.01 9.85 18.46
CA VAL A 46 2.88 8.43 18.83
C VAL A 46 3.56 7.49 17.84
N ARG A 47 4.55 8.01 17.10
CA ARG A 47 5.31 7.24 16.11
C ARG A 47 4.42 6.68 15.01
N ASN A 48 3.39 7.41 14.62
CA ASN A 48 2.43 6.98 13.59
C ASN A 48 1.76 5.63 13.91
N ALA A 49 1.56 5.33 15.20
CA ALA A 49 0.75 4.19 15.61
C ALA A 49 -0.69 4.38 15.12
N PHE A 50 -1.24 3.38 14.44
CA PHE A 50 -2.59 3.49 13.94
C PHE A 50 -3.64 3.07 14.98
N ARG A 51 -4.78 3.74 14.93
CA ARG A 51 -6.02 3.41 15.62
C ARG A 51 -7.11 3.12 14.58
N PRO A 52 -8.29 2.59 14.96
CA PRO A 52 -9.37 2.32 13.99
C PRO A 52 -9.69 3.51 13.08
N HIS A 53 -9.77 4.73 13.64
CA HIS A 53 -9.98 5.95 12.87
C HIS A 53 -8.88 6.19 11.80
N THR A 54 -7.61 6.00 12.16
CA THR A 54 -6.49 6.09 11.20
C THR A 54 -6.67 5.10 10.05
N VAL A 55 -7.11 3.89 10.37
CA VAL A 55 -7.31 2.83 9.36
C VAL A 55 -8.49 3.16 8.45
N ASP A 56 -9.58 3.71 8.98
CA ASP A 56 -10.72 4.17 8.19
C ASP A 56 -10.32 5.28 7.21
N GLU A 57 -9.57 6.28 7.68
CA GLU A 57 -9.05 7.34 6.80
C GLU A 57 -8.11 6.79 5.74
N LEU A 58 -7.17 5.93 6.14
CA LEU A 58 -6.21 5.30 5.23
C LEU A 58 -6.93 4.49 4.14
N TYR A 59 -7.95 3.71 4.51
CA TYR A 59 -8.75 2.94 3.56
C TYR A 59 -9.46 3.86 2.57
N ARG A 60 -10.10 4.93 3.05
CA ARG A 60 -10.83 5.88 2.19
C ARG A 60 -9.93 6.55 1.15
N VAL A 61 -8.75 7.03 1.55
CA VAL A 61 -7.85 7.72 0.61
C VAL A 61 -7.19 6.74 -0.37
N LEU A 62 -6.85 5.53 0.05
CA LEU A 62 -6.33 4.49 -0.83
C LEU A 62 -7.39 4.00 -1.83
N ASP A 63 -8.65 3.86 -1.40
CA ASP A 63 -9.74 3.48 -2.30
C ASP A 63 -10.05 4.60 -3.30
N HIS A 64 -10.03 5.86 -2.88
CA HIS A 64 -10.11 6.99 -3.81
C HIS A 64 -8.94 6.97 -4.83
N ALA A 65 -7.70 6.77 -4.37
CA ALA A 65 -6.56 6.65 -5.28
C ALA A 65 -6.73 5.47 -6.26
N ARG A 66 -7.27 4.34 -5.80
CA ARG A 66 -7.58 3.17 -6.61
C ARG A 66 -8.58 3.50 -7.72
N MET A 67 -9.63 4.24 -7.41
CA MET A 67 -10.72 4.59 -8.33
C MET A 67 -10.38 5.76 -9.26
N SER A 68 -9.43 6.63 -8.90
CA SER A 68 -9.09 7.82 -9.67
C SER A 68 -8.32 7.47 -10.94
N SER A 69 -8.88 7.75 -12.12
CA SER A 69 -8.27 7.40 -13.41
C SER A 69 -6.99 8.19 -13.73
N ASP A 70 -6.76 9.30 -13.04
CA ASP A 70 -5.61 10.17 -13.17
C ASP A 70 -4.48 9.89 -12.15
N VAL A 71 -4.63 8.82 -11.34
CA VAL A 71 -3.59 8.33 -10.43
C VAL A 71 -2.94 7.09 -11.03
N GLY A 72 -1.63 7.09 -11.15
CA GLY A 72 -0.83 5.94 -11.62
C GLY A 72 -0.03 5.28 -10.49
N VAL A 73 0.53 6.04 -9.56
CA VAL A 73 1.37 5.54 -8.45
C VAL A 73 0.95 6.15 -7.12
N VAL A 74 0.98 5.36 -6.07
CA VAL A 74 0.76 5.79 -4.68
C VAL A 74 2.08 5.69 -3.90
N LEU A 75 2.50 6.79 -3.25
CA LEU A 75 3.55 6.78 -2.25
C LEU A 75 2.89 6.67 -0.87
N LEU A 76 3.30 5.69 -0.07
CA LEU A 76 2.82 5.47 1.30
C LEU A 76 3.96 5.71 2.28
N THR A 77 3.82 6.66 3.19
CA THR A 77 4.86 7.06 4.14
C THR A 77 4.30 7.48 5.51
N GLY A 78 5.13 8.08 6.35
CA GLY A 78 4.73 8.69 7.62
C GLY A 78 5.26 10.12 7.73
N ASN A 79 4.47 11.04 8.27
CA ASN A 79 4.93 12.37 8.61
C ASN A 79 5.76 12.35 9.90
N GLY A 80 6.65 13.31 10.04
CA GLY A 80 7.53 13.45 11.18
C GLY A 80 8.36 14.75 11.09
N PRO A 81 9.34 14.90 11.99
CA PRO A 81 9.70 14.00 13.09
C PRO A 81 8.75 14.07 14.28
N SER A 82 8.88 13.12 15.23
CA SER A 82 8.13 13.17 16.48
C SER A 82 8.48 14.44 17.28
N PRO A 83 7.48 15.20 17.75
CA PRO A 83 7.73 16.40 18.56
C PRO A 83 8.32 16.10 19.93
N LYS A 84 8.33 14.83 20.37
CA LYS A 84 8.83 14.43 21.69
C LYS A 84 10.35 14.30 21.74
N ASP A 85 10.96 13.81 20.66
CA ASP A 85 12.38 13.42 20.66
C ASP A 85 13.05 13.53 19.29
N GLY A 86 12.36 14.08 18.28
CA GLY A 86 12.88 14.24 16.93
C GLY A 86 13.00 12.93 16.13
N GLY A 87 12.52 11.81 16.67
CA GLY A 87 12.65 10.53 15.98
C GLY A 87 11.61 10.32 14.87
N TRP A 88 11.99 9.58 13.85
CA TRP A 88 11.16 9.29 12.69
C TRP A 88 10.45 7.93 12.80
N ALA A 89 9.26 7.84 12.23
CA ALA A 89 8.55 6.59 12.05
C ALA A 89 7.71 6.62 10.78
N PHE A 90 7.76 5.53 10.03
CA PHE A 90 6.77 5.24 9.01
C PHE A 90 5.44 4.91 9.70
N CYS A 91 5.42 3.81 10.46
CA CYS A 91 4.28 3.37 11.25
C CYS A 91 4.74 2.36 12.30
N SER A 92 4.46 2.61 13.57
CA SER A 92 4.84 1.73 14.69
C SER A 92 3.81 0.64 15.00
N GLY A 93 2.84 0.40 14.10
CA GLY A 93 1.82 -0.62 14.27
C GLY A 93 0.58 -0.13 14.99
N GLY A 94 -0.21 -1.05 15.52
CA GLY A 94 -1.43 -0.72 16.25
C GLY A 94 -1.17 -0.03 17.58
N ASP A 95 -1.95 1.00 17.89
CA ASP A 95 -1.85 1.77 19.12
C ASP A 95 -2.25 0.91 20.34
N GLN A 96 -1.24 0.39 21.06
CA GLN A 96 -1.47 -0.52 22.20
C GLN A 96 -2.22 0.12 23.37
N ARG A 97 -2.28 1.46 23.45
CA ARG A 97 -3.00 2.17 24.51
C ARG A 97 -4.52 1.98 24.43
N ILE A 98 -5.03 1.65 23.25
CA ILE A 98 -6.47 1.45 22.96
C ILE A 98 -6.80 -0.01 22.64
N ARG A 99 -5.87 -0.95 22.85
CA ARG A 99 -6.12 -2.38 22.69
C ARG A 99 -6.70 -2.98 23.97
N GLY A 100 -7.99 -3.38 23.93
CA GLY A 100 -8.65 -4.12 25.00
C GLY A 100 -8.74 -5.62 24.72
N ARG A 101 -9.45 -6.36 25.58
CA ARG A 101 -9.71 -7.80 25.38
C ARG A 101 -10.48 -8.12 24.09
N SER A 102 -11.34 -7.20 23.65
CA SER A 102 -12.12 -7.31 22.40
C SER A 102 -11.39 -6.77 21.17
N GLY A 103 -10.10 -6.45 21.27
CA GLY A 103 -9.31 -5.87 20.18
C GLY A 103 -9.13 -4.36 20.29
N TYR A 104 -8.82 -3.70 19.18
CA TYR A 104 -8.66 -2.25 19.13
C TYR A 104 -10.01 -1.56 19.21
N GLN A 105 -10.14 -0.62 20.17
CA GLN A 105 -11.35 0.15 20.37
C GLN A 105 -11.19 1.55 19.75
N TYR A 106 -12.30 2.13 19.31
CA TYR A 106 -12.33 3.54 18.94
C TYR A 106 -12.03 4.38 20.19
N ALA A 107 -11.44 5.57 20.02
CA ALA A 107 -10.98 6.41 21.14
C ALA A 107 -12.10 6.74 22.12
N SER A 108 -11.72 7.06 23.37
CA SER A 108 -12.65 7.49 24.44
C SER A 108 -13.49 8.69 23.99
N GLY A 109 -14.80 8.51 23.93
CA GLY A 109 -15.78 9.48 23.41
C GLY A 109 -16.63 8.92 22.28
N GLU A 110 -16.19 7.88 21.60
CA GLU A 110 -17.04 7.07 20.72
C GLU A 110 -17.66 5.93 21.53
N THR A 111 -18.98 5.94 21.62
CA THR A 111 -19.73 4.89 22.33
C THR A 111 -20.00 3.73 21.38
N ALA A 112 -20.30 2.56 21.94
CA ALA A 112 -20.77 1.41 21.15
C ALA A 112 -22.01 1.72 20.27
N GLU A 113 -22.68 2.82 20.54
CA GLU A 113 -23.85 3.30 19.80
C GLU A 113 -23.45 4.11 18.55
N THR A 114 -22.26 4.70 18.52
CA THR A 114 -21.77 5.51 17.40
C THR A 114 -20.86 4.72 16.45
N VAL A 115 -20.42 3.52 16.85
CA VAL A 115 -19.56 2.65 16.06
C VAL A 115 -20.36 1.45 15.58
N ASP A 116 -20.26 1.13 14.29
CA ASP A 116 -20.82 -0.11 13.75
C ASP A 116 -20.22 -1.31 14.52
N PRO A 117 -21.05 -2.10 15.23
CA PRO A 117 -20.59 -3.25 16.00
C PRO A 117 -19.85 -4.30 15.15
N ALA A 118 -20.15 -4.37 13.84
CA ALA A 118 -19.45 -5.23 12.91
C ALA A 118 -18.00 -4.76 12.62
N ARG A 119 -17.72 -3.48 12.86
CA ARG A 119 -16.39 -2.86 12.75
C ARG A 119 -15.64 -2.87 14.09
N ALA A 120 -16.36 -2.83 15.19
CA ALA A 120 -15.75 -2.85 16.52
C ALA A 120 -14.92 -4.13 16.74
N GLY A 121 -13.70 -3.97 17.17
CA GLY A 121 -12.79 -5.09 17.44
C GLY A 121 -12.13 -5.74 16.23
N ARG A 122 -12.52 -5.42 15.00
CA ARG A 122 -11.85 -5.92 13.80
C ARG A 122 -10.50 -5.22 13.58
N LEU A 123 -9.54 -5.99 13.13
CA LEU A 123 -8.24 -5.45 12.69
C LEU A 123 -8.37 -4.98 11.23
N HIS A 124 -8.98 -3.82 10.99
CA HIS A 124 -9.22 -3.26 9.65
C HIS A 124 -7.96 -3.04 8.82
N ILE A 125 -6.78 -3.03 9.45
CA ILE A 125 -5.50 -2.94 8.75
C ILE A 125 -5.32 -4.09 7.74
N LEU A 126 -5.92 -5.24 7.97
CA LEU A 126 -5.91 -6.36 7.02
C LEU A 126 -6.69 -6.01 5.74
N GLU A 127 -7.75 -5.22 5.85
CA GLU A 127 -8.49 -4.73 4.66
C GLU A 127 -7.67 -3.69 3.88
N VAL A 128 -6.86 -2.87 4.55
CA VAL A 128 -5.90 -1.98 3.90
C VAL A 128 -4.83 -2.79 3.17
N GLN A 129 -4.28 -3.82 3.80
CA GLN A 129 -3.33 -4.73 3.15
C GLN A 129 -3.94 -5.37 1.91
N ARG A 130 -5.20 -5.83 2.00
CA ARG A 130 -5.94 -6.39 0.87
C ARG A 130 -6.15 -5.37 -0.24
N LEU A 131 -6.52 -4.14 0.10
CA LEU A 131 -6.68 -3.05 -0.87
C LEU A 131 -5.37 -2.75 -1.59
N ILE A 132 -4.25 -2.62 -0.89
CA ILE A 132 -2.92 -2.42 -1.47
C ILE A 132 -2.57 -3.57 -2.44
N ARG A 133 -2.80 -4.80 -2.01
CA ARG A 133 -2.49 -6.00 -2.80
C ARG A 133 -3.26 -6.04 -4.12
N PHE A 134 -4.53 -5.70 -4.09
CA PHE A 134 -5.45 -5.90 -5.21
C PHE A 134 -5.73 -4.64 -6.04
N MET A 135 -5.27 -3.45 -5.61
CA MET A 135 -5.44 -2.25 -6.42
C MET A 135 -4.60 -2.33 -7.71
N PRO A 136 -5.14 -1.79 -8.84
CA PRO A 136 -4.47 -1.88 -10.15
C PRO A 136 -3.31 -0.90 -10.31
N LYS A 137 -2.74 -0.42 -9.22
CA LYS A 137 -1.71 0.64 -9.21
C LYS A 137 -0.58 0.24 -8.28
N PRO A 138 0.68 0.51 -8.64
CA PRO A 138 1.80 0.32 -7.74
C PRO A 138 1.72 1.21 -6.51
N VAL A 139 2.08 0.63 -5.37
CA VAL A 139 2.25 1.33 -4.10
C VAL A 139 3.72 1.24 -3.69
N ILE A 140 4.38 2.38 -3.57
CA ILE A 140 5.77 2.48 -3.09
C ILE A 140 5.73 2.90 -1.63
N CYS A 141 6.24 2.05 -0.75
CA CYS A 141 6.38 2.35 0.67
C CYS A 141 7.70 3.08 0.92
N LEU A 142 7.64 4.23 1.59
CA LEU A 142 8.80 5.01 2.01
C LEU A 142 8.95 4.85 3.51
N VAL A 143 9.89 4.00 3.92
CA VAL A 143 10.17 3.76 5.34
C VAL A 143 11.16 4.80 5.83
N ASN A 144 10.64 5.93 6.29
CA ASN A 144 11.41 7.06 6.76
C ASN A 144 11.86 6.96 8.23
N GLY A 145 11.50 5.90 8.93
CA GLY A 145 11.82 5.66 10.33
C GLY A 145 11.36 4.28 10.78
N TRP A 146 10.81 4.18 11.99
CA TRP A 146 10.33 2.90 12.51
C TRP A 146 9.17 2.33 11.67
N ALA A 147 9.33 1.10 11.22
CA ALA A 147 8.28 0.24 10.67
C ALA A 147 8.14 -0.97 11.60
N ALA A 148 7.13 -0.96 12.48
CA ALA A 148 7.00 -1.99 13.51
C ALA A 148 5.60 -2.63 13.52
N GLY A 149 5.52 -3.92 13.86
CA GLY A 149 4.27 -4.67 13.90
C GLY A 149 3.47 -4.53 12.60
N GLY A 150 2.23 -4.03 12.68
CA GLY A 150 1.40 -3.77 11.51
C GLY A 150 2.02 -2.80 10.49
N GLY A 151 2.87 -1.86 10.92
CA GLY A 151 3.64 -1.00 10.01
C GLY A 151 4.69 -1.78 9.22
N HIS A 152 5.37 -2.73 9.86
CA HIS A 152 6.27 -3.65 9.16
C HIS A 152 5.51 -4.51 8.15
N SER A 153 4.33 -5.00 8.50
CA SER A 153 3.50 -5.78 7.59
C SER A 153 3.00 -4.97 6.40
N LEU A 154 2.69 -3.67 6.59
CA LEU A 154 2.28 -2.80 5.49
C LEU A 154 3.37 -2.64 4.42
N HIS A 155 4.64 -2.40 4.82
CA HIS A 155 5.70 -2.28 3.83
C HIS A 155 5.91 -3.59 3.05
N ALA A 156 5.79 -4.74 3.73
CA ALA A 156 5.93 -6.05 3.08
C ALA A 156 4.84 -6.33 2.03
N VAL A 157 3.65 -5.74 2.20
CA VAL A 157 2.52 -5.88 1.25
C VAL A 157 2.59 -4.90 0.10
N CYS A 158 3.27 -3.76 0.26
CA CYS A 158 3.50 -2.80 -0.82
C CYS A 158 4.33 -3.40 -1.95
N ASP A 159 4.19 -2.86 -3.16
CA ASP A 159 4.87 -3.38 -4.35
C ASP A 159 6.37 -3.11 -4.31
N LEU A 160 6.78 -1.96 -3.79
CA LEU A 160 8.17 -1.53 -3.67
C LEU A 160 8.40 -0.87 -2.32
N THR A 161 9.61 -0.94 -1.79
CA THR A 161 10.02 -0.28 -0.55
C THR A 161 11.34 0.45 -0.72
N LEU A 162 11.34 1.76 -0.43
CA LEU A 162 12.52 2.58 -0.23
C LEU A 162 12.69 2.86 1.26
N ALA A 163 13.90 2.83 1.78
CA ALA A 163 14.14 3.01 3.21
C ALA A 163 15.22 4.06 3.49
N SER A 164 14.97 4.91 4.48
CA SER A 164 15.96 5.86 4.97
C SER A 164 17.15 5.12 5.58
N ARG A 165 18.36 5.48 5.15
CA ARG A 165 19.61 4.94 5.66
C ARG A 165 19.77 5.21 7.16
N GLU A 166 19.47 6.43 7.57
CA GLU A 166 19.75 6.92 8.92
C GLU A 166 18.68 6.49 9.92
N HIS A 167 17.41 6.46 9.49
CA HIS A 167 16.29 6.38 10.43
C HIS A 167 15.47 5.10 10.32
N ALA A 168 15.49 4.40 9.16
CA ALA A 168 14.66 3.22 8.99
C ALA A 168 15.07 2.09 9.94
N LYS A 169 14.09 1.59 10.70
CA LYS A 169 14.21 0.44 11.59
C LYS A 169 12.99 -0.45 11.40
N PHE A 170 13.24 -1.71 11.18
CA PHE A 170 12.22 -2.72 10.94
C PHE A 170 12.15 -3.67 12.12
N LYS A 171 10.97 -3.85 12.70
CA LYS A 171 10.80 -4.77 13.84
C LYS A 171 9.42 -5.42 13.78
N GLN A 172 9.37 -6.73 13.93
CA GLN A 172 8.10 -7.42 14.14
C GLN A 172 7.85 -7.60 15.63
N THR A 173 6.84 -6.89 16.14
CA THR A 173 6.60 -6.77 17.58
C THR A 173 5.45 -7.66 18.08
N ASP A 174 4.75 -8.36 17.19
CA ASP A 174 3.50 -9.04 17.55
C ASP A 174 3.69 -10.09 18.65
N ALA A 175 4.73 -10.92 18.56
CA ALA A 175 5.01 -11.92 19.59
C ALA A 175 5.35 -11.30 20.96
N ASP A 176 6.02 -10.14 20.98
CA ASP A 176 6.34 -9.41 22.21
C ASP A 176 5.09 -8.93 22.95
N VAL A 177 4.00 -8.65 22.19
CA VAL A 177 2.74 -8.11 22.75
C VAL A 177 1.60 -9.14 22.76
N GLY A 178 1.91 -10.42 22.59
CA GLY A 178 0.94 -11.51 22.62
C GLY A 178 -0.04 -11.49 21.42
N SER A 179 0.45 -11.08 20.27
CA SER A 179 -0.28 -11.09 19.00
C SER A 179 0.50 -11.86 17.93
N PHE A 180 -0.01 -11.92 16.71
CA PHE A 180 0.69 -12.48 15.56
C PHE A 180 0.13 -11.92 14.26
N ASP A 181 0.99 -11.75 13.25
CA ASP A 181 0.58 -11.48 11.89
C ASP A 181 0.42 -12.80 11.14
N GLY A 182 -0.83 -13.26 11.05
CA GLY A 182 -1.19 -14.46 10.28
C GLY A 182 -1.67 -14.16 8.86
N GLY A 183 -1.54 -12.90 8.40
CA GLY A 183 -2.02 -12.43 7.12
C GLY A 183 -0.93 -12.27 6.06
N TYR A 184 -1.13 -11.28 5.21
CA TYR A 184 -0.23 -11.00 4.08
C TYR A 184 1.16 -10.57 4.51
N GLY A 185 1.31 -9.85 5.64
CA GLY A 185 2.62 -9.38 6.10
C GLY A 185 3.60 -10.52 6.29
N SER A 186 3.23 -11.56 7.06
CA SER A 186 4.10 -12.74 7.25
C SER A 186 4.28 -13.55 5.97
N ALA A 187 3.20 -13.77 5.21
CA ALA A 187 3.23 -14.59 4.01
C ALA A 187 4.13 -14.00 2.92
N TYR A 188 4.02 -12.68 2.65
CA TYR A 188 4.83 -12.04 1.61
C TYR A 188 6.25 -11.76 2.06
N LEU A 189 6.47 -11.38 3.33
CA LEU A 189 7.83 -11.27 3.83
C LEU A 189 8.60 -12.57 3.65
N ALA A 190 7.98 -13.72 3.97
CA ALA A 190 8.61 -15.03 3.81
C ALA A 190 8.98 -15.36 2.36
N LYS A 191 8.26 -14.81 1.38
CA LYS A 191 8.59 -14.93 -0.04
C LYS A 191 9.71 -14.00 -0.47
N GLN A 192 9.75 -12.80 0.09
CA GLN A 192 10.78 -11.79 -0.22
C GLN A 192 12.14 -12.19 0.36
N VAL A 193 12.18 -12.58 1.64
CA VAL A 193 13.44 -12.84 2.37
C VAL A 193 13.75 -14.32 2.55
N GLY A 194 12.85 -15.19 2.17
CA GLY A 194 12.94 -16.64 2.44
C GLY A 194 12.54 -17.00 3.87
N GLN A 195 12.18 -18.27 4.07
CA GLN A 195 11.61 -18.79 5.33
C GLN A 195 12.53 -18.62 6.56
N LYS A 196 13.85 -18.69 6.38
CA LYS A 196 14.79 -18.59 7.50
C LYS A 196 14.83 -17.18 8.07
N PHE A 197 15.01 -16.17 7.23
CA PHE A 197 15.02 -14.78 7.66
C PHE A 197 13.64 -14.34 8.16
N ALA A 198 12.54 -14.73 7.49
CA ALA A 198 11.22 -14.40 7.98
C ALA A 198 10.98 -14.94 9.41
N ARG A 199 11.30 -16.20 9.68
CA ARG A 199 11.18 -16.79 11.01
C ARG A 199 12.08 -16.11 12.04
N GLU A 200 13.30 -15.75 11.66
CA GLU A 200 14.20 -15.00 12.54
C GLU A 200 13.58 -13.65 12.93
N ILE A 201 13.08 -12.88 11.94
CA ILE A 201 12.44 -11.58 12.16
C ILE A 201 11.23 -11.71 13.09
N PHE A 202 10.33 -12.66 12.81
CA PHE A 202 9.09 -12.83 13.57
C PHE A 202 9.29 -13.47 14.95
N PHE A 203 10.20 -14.46 15.05
CA PHE A 203 10.38 -15.19 16.32
C PHE A 203 11.27 -14.46 17.31
N LEU A 204 12.28 -13.75 16.82
CA LEU A 204 13.21 -13.04 17.69
C LEU A 204 12.77 -11.60 18.00
N GLY A 205 11.92 -11.00 17.17
CA GLY A 205 11.43 -9.64 17.36
C GLY A 205 12.55 -8.59 17.46
N ARG A 206 13.68 -8.82 16.80
CA ARG A 206 14.84 -7.90 16.82
C ARG A 206 14.63 -6.74 15.84
N PRO A 207 15.21 -5.56 16.10
CA PRO A 207 15.25 -4.49 15.09
C PRO A 207 16.29 -4.80 14.01
N TYR A 208 15.95 -4.49 12.76
CA TYR A 208 16.82 -4.60 11.60
C TYR A 208 16.99 -3.22 10.94
N THR A 209 18.17 -2.96 10.38
CA THR A 209 18.46 -1.72 9.65
C THR A 209 17.94 -1.80 8.21
N ALA A 210 17.93 -0.65 7.52
CA ALA A 210 17.60 -0.58 6.10
C ALA A 210 18.50 -1.49 5.25
N GLU A 211 19.82 -1.47 5.53
CA GLU A 211 20.80 -2.28 4.80
C GLU A 211 20.60 -3.78 5.02
N GLN A 212 20.27 -4.19 6.26
CA GLN A 212 19.97 -5.60 6.54
C GLN A 212 18.73 -6.06 5.78
N MET A 213 17.66 -5.28 5.79
CA MET A 213 16.43 -5.61 5.06
C MET A 213 16.63 -5.57 3.54
N HIS A 214 17.47 -4.68 3.04
CA HIS A 214 17.87 -4.66 1.64
C HIS A 214 18.68 -5.92 1.26
N ALA A 215 19.66 -6.29 2.07
CA ALA A 215 20.46 -7.50 1.85
C ALA A 215 19.60 -8.79 1.89
N MET A 216 18.53 -8.81 2.68
CA MET A 216 17.57 -9.91 2.74
C MET A 216 16.57 -9.91 1.57
N GLY A 217 16.41 -8.82 0.82
CA GLY A 217 15.49 -8.70 -0.32
C GLY A 217 14.12 -8.10 -0.01
N ALA A 218 13.89 -7.55 1.19
CA ALA A 218 12.62 -6.92 1.56
C ALA A 218 12.59 -5.41 1.27
N VAL A 219 13.72 -4.77 1.01
CA VAL A 219 13.86 -3.35 0.67
C VAL A 219 14.54 -3.23 -0.69
N ASN A 220 13.96 -2.45 -1.59
CA ASN A 220 14.49 -2.27 -2.95
C ASN A 220 15.71 -1.35 -2.99
N ALA A 221 15.69 -0.25 -2.21
CA ALA A 221 16.81 0.67 -2.13
C ALA A 221 16.92 1.33 -0.76
N VAL A 222 18.15 1.58 -0.32
CA VAL A 222 18.48 2.37 0.86
C VAL A 222 18.93 3.74 0.38
N VAL A 223 18.28 4.78 0.86
CA VAL A 223 18.40 6.16 0.39
C VAL A 223 18.70 7.08 1.57
N ASP A 224 19.52 8.08 1.38
CA ASP A 224 19.76 9.10 2.39
C ASP A 224 18.42 9.78 2.75
N HIS A 225 18.19 10.04 4.02
CA HIS A 225 16.87 10.45 4.52
C HIS A 225 16.32 11.67 3.79
N ALA A 226 17.14 12.69 3.60
CA ALA A 226 16.73 13.92 2.94
C ALA A 226 16.33 13.72 1.46
N GLU A 227 16.81 12.66 0.81
CA GLU A 227 16.54 12.37 -0.60
C GLU A 227 15.40 11.34 -0.80
N LEU A 228 14.82 10.83 0.29
CA LEU A 228 13.90 9.70 0.23
C LEU A 228 12.68 9.96 -0.67
N GLU A 229 12.01 11.11 -0.51
CA GLU A 229 10.86 11.46 -1.36
C GLU A 229 11.28 11.86 -2.78
N THR A 230 12.44 12.49 -2.96
CA THR A 230 12.99 12.83 -4.29
C THR A 230 13.20 11.57 -5.12
N VAL A 231 13.86 10.55 -4.55
CA VAL A 231 14.09 9.26 -5.22
C VAL A 231 12.76 8.53 -5.48
N ALA A 232 11.82 8.59 -4.54
CA ALA A 232 10.50 8.00 -4.74
C ALA A 232 9.72 8.65 -5.89
N LEU A 233 9.80 9.96 -6.03
CA LEU A 233 9.18 10.68 -7.14
C LEU A 233 9.84 10.35 -8.49
N GLN A 234 11.16 10.12 -8.51
CA GLN A 234 11.85 9.62 -9.71
C GLN A 234 11.33 8.25 -10.11
N TRP A 235 11.24 7.30 -9.18
CA TRP A 235 10.70 5.97 -9.44
C TRP A 235 9.23 6.02 -9.88
N ALA A 236 8.42 6.85 -9.22
CA ALA A 236 7.02 7.05 -9.61
C ALA A 236 6.91 7.62 -11.04
N SER A 237 7.77 8.57 -11.41
CA SER A 237 7.81 9.13 -12.76
C SER A 237 8.19 8.09 -13.80
N GLU A 238 9.19 7.24 -13.51
CA GLU A 238 9.58 6.14 -14.40
C GLU A 238 8.43 5.14 -14.61
N ILE A 239 7.72 4.76 -13.54
CA ILE A 239 6.55 3.88 -13.61
C ILE A 239 5.42 4.54 -14.41
N ASN A 240 5.12 5.81 -14.15
CA ASN A 240 4.09 6.56 -14.85
C ASN A 240 4.41 6.78 -16.34
N GLY A 241 5.68 6.71 -16.71
CA GLY A 241 6.14 6.70 -18.11
C GLY A 241 5.93 5.39 -18.85
N LYS A 242 5.45 4.34 -18.16
CA LYS A 242 5.14 3.03 -18.79
C LYS A 242 3.64 2.93 -19.12
N SER A 243 3.29 1.94 -19.93
CA SER A 243 1.88 1.64 -20.22
C SER A 243 1.10 1.33 -18.95
N PRO A 244 0.05 2.09 -18.59
CA PRO A 244 -0.75 1.83 -17.39
C PRO A 244 -1.38 0.43 -17.40
N GLN A 245 -1.78 -0.05 -18.58
CA GLN A 245 -2.32 -1.40 -18.76
C GLN A 245 -1.26 -2.46 -18.46
N ALA A 246 -0.04 -2.30 -19.02
CA ALA A 246 1.03 -3.26 -18.80
C ALA A 246 1.43 -3.34 -17.31
N ILE A 247 1.57 -2.20 -16.63
CA ILE A 247 1.88 -2.14 -15.18
C ILE A 247 0.81 -2.87 -14.37
N ARG A 248 -0.48 -2.60 -14.63
CA ARG A 248 -1.60 -3.27 -13.95
C ARG A 248 -1.58 -4.78 -14.17
N MET A 249 -1.42 -5.23 -15.41
CA MET A 249 -1.39 -6.65 -15.76
C MET A 249 -0.18 -7.35 -15.14
N LEU A 250 1.00 -6.71 -15.10
CA LEU A 250 2.18 -7.25 -14.43
C LEU A 250 1.95 -7.41 -12.92
N LYS A 251 1.35 -6.42 -12.25
CA LYS A 251 1.02 -6.55 -10.82
C LYS A 251 0.10 -7.75 -10.56
N TYR A 252 -0.95 -7.91 -11.35
CA TYR A 252 -1.84 -9.06 -11.22
C TYR A 252 -1.15 -10.39 -11.55
N ALA A 253 -0.28 -10.43 -12.56
CA ALA A 253 0.46 -11.63 -12.92
C ALA A 253 1.43 -12.08 -11.80
N PHE A 254 2.14 -11.15 -11.15
CA PHE A 254 2.98 -11.46 -9.99
C PHE A 254 2.17 -12.02 -8.81
N ASN A 255 0.94 -11.55 -8.64
CA ASN A 255 0.10 -11.91 -7.52
C ASN A 255 -0.69 -13.21 -7.75
N LEU A 256 -0.99 -13.54 -9.01
CA LEU A 256 -1.95 -14.58 -9.39
C LEU A 256 -1.65 -15.96 -8.79
N THR A 257 -0.39 -16.37 -8.79
CA THR A 257 0.02 -17.69 -8.28
C THR A 257 -0.18 -17.84 -6.78
N ASP A 258 -0.16 -16.74 -6.06
CA ASP A 258 -0.27 -16.71 -4.60
C ASP A 258 -1.69 -16.49 -4.11
N ASP A 259 -2.49 -15.77 -4.88
CA ASP A 259 -3.82 -15.34 -4.49
C ASP A 259 -4.92 -16.34 -4.90
N GLY A 260 -4.54 -17.42 -5.59
CA GLY A 260 -5.47 -18.50 -5.96
C GLY A 260 -6.69 -18.01 -6.73
N LEU A 261 -7.88 -18.48 -6.37
CA LEU A 261 -9.14 -18.11 -7.05
C LEU A 261 -9.46 -16.61 -6.94
N VAL A 262 -9.04 -15.92 -5.89
CA VAL A 262 -9.24 -14.47 -5.76
C VAL A 262 -8.39 -13.72 -6.79
N GLY A 263 -7.13 -14.11 -6.94
CA GLY A 263 -6.23 -13.57 -7.95
C GLY A 263 -6.74 -13.85 -9.37
N GLN A 264 -7.23 -15.07 -9.62
CA GLN A 264 -7.84 -15.43 -10.90
C GLN A 264 -9.06 -14.57 -11.22
N GLN A 265 -9.91 -14.26 -10.24
CA GLN A 265 -11.08 -13.41 -10.44
C GLN A 265 -10.69 -11.98 -10.83
N LEU A 266 -9.65 -11.43 -10.19
CA LEU A 266 -9.12 -10.11 -10.54
C LEU A 266 -8.53 -10.09 -11.95
N PHE A 267 -7.70 -11.09 -12.28
CA PHE A 267 -7.13 -11.25 -13.62
C PHE A 267 -8.23 -11.41 -14.68
N ALA A 268 -9.26 -12.20 -14.38
CA ALA A 268 -10.39 -12.44 -15.30
C ALA A 268 -11.13 -11.14 -15.63
N GLY A 269 -11.31 -10.24 -14.66
CA GLY A 269 -11.94 -8.94 -14.89
C GLY A 269 -11.18 -8.10 -15.94
N GLU A 270 -9.86 -8.03 -15.81
CA GLU A 270 -9.02 -7.31 -16.79
C GLU A 270 -8.93 -8.04 -18.14
N ALA A 271 -8.76 -9.36 -18.13
CA ALA A 271 -8.71 -10.16 -19.37
C ALA A 271 -10.02 -10.05 -20.15
N THR A 272 -11.17 -10.11 -19.47
CA THR A 272 -12.49 -9.93 -20.12
C THR A 272 -12.63 -8.53 -20.70
N ARG A 273 -12.20 -7.48 -19.97
CA ARG A 273 -12.22 -6.12 -20.48
C ARG A 273 -11.38 -5.96 -21.76
N LEU A 274 -10.20 -6.56 -21.81
CA LEU A 274 -9.34 -6.55 -22.98
C LEU A 274 -9.96 -7.36 -24.14
N ALA A 275 -10.58 -8.49 -23.83
CA ALA A 275 -11.26 -9.31 -24.83
C ALA A 275 -12.40 -8.54 -25.54
N TYR A 276 -13.18 -7.74 -24.77
CA TYR A 276 -14.24 -6.92 -25.37
C TYR A 276 -13.75 -5.84 -26.34
N MET A 277 -12.47 -5.52 -26.34
CA MET A 277 -11.87 -4.55 -27.25
C MET A 277 -11.39 -5.18 -28.57
N THR A 278 -11.58 -6.48 -28.77
CA THR A 278 -11.18 -7.20 -29.98
C THR A 278 -12.29 -7.21 -31.04
N ASP A 279 -11.90 -7.34 -32.30
CA ASP A 279 -12.85 -7.50 -33.43
C ASP A 279 -13.66 -8.79 -33.29
N GLU A 280 -13.10 -9.85 -32.72
CA GLU A 280 -13.81 -11.10 -32.40
C GLU A 280 -15.00 -10.86 -31.47
N ALA A 281 -14.81 -10.04 -30.43
CA ALA A 281 -15.90 -9.71 -29.51
C ALA A 281 -16.98 -8.83 -30.17
N VAL A 282 -16.59 -7.96 -31.12
CA VAL A 282 -17.52 -7.17 -31.95
C VAL A 282 -18.36 -8.08 -32.82
N GLU A 283 -17.73 -9.01 -33.56
CA GLU A 283 -18.44 -9.98 -34.37
C GLU A 283 -19.42 -10.83 -33.54
N GLY A 284 -18.97 -11.37 -32.42
CA GLY A 284 -19.85 -12.18 -31.56
C GLY A 284 -21.06 -11.41 -31.04
N ARG A 285 -20.87 -10.14 -30.63
CA ARG A 285 -21.97 -9.26 -30.22
C ARG A 285 -22.95 -8.96 -31.34
N ASP A 286 -22.42 -8.55 -32.51
CA ASP A 286 -23.24 -8.11 -33.63
C ASP A 286 -24.02 -9.28 -34.20
N ALA A 287 -23.41 -10.46 -34.39
CA ALA A 287 -24.09 -11.67 -34.78
C ALA A 287 -25.24 -12.03 -33.84
N PHE A 288 -25.03 -11.95 -32.51
CA PHE A 288 -26.09 -12.20 -31.52
C PHE A 288 -27.25 -11.20 -31.66
N LEU A 289 -26.98 -9.91 -31.84
CA LEU A 289 -28.00 -8.87 -31.98
C LEU A 289 -28.78 -9.00 -33.31
N GLU A 290 -28.09 -9.37 -34.35
CA GLU A 290 -28.65 -9.59 -35.70
C GLU A 290 -29.32 -10.96 -35.87
N LYS A 291 -29.23 -11.84 -34.85
CA LYS A 291 -29.79 -13.20 -34.86
C LYS A 291 -29.28 -14.05 -36.02
N ARG A 292 -28.02 -13.93 -36.36
CA ARG A 292 -27.27 -14.74 -37.30
C ARG A 292 -26.17 -15.53 -36.61
N ASP A 293 -25.67 -16.55 -37.31
CA ASP A 293 -24.46 -17.23 -36.83
C ASP A 293 -23.24 -16.31 -36.97
N PRO A 294 -22.29 -16.31 -36.00
CA PRO A 294 -21.07 -15.53 -36.10
C PRO A 294 -20.12 -16.11 -37.15
N ASP A 295 -19.44 -15.25 -37.89
CA ASP A 295 -18.43 -15.63 -38.86
C ASP A 295 -17.02 -15.50 -38.29
N TRP A 296 -16.47 -16.61 -37.84
CA TRP A 296 -15.11 -16.68 -37.30
C TRP A 296 -14.03 -16.91 -38.33
N SER A 297 -14.37 -16.97 -39.64
CA SER A 297 -13.44 -17.34 -40.71
C SER A 297 -12.35 -16.28 -40.96
N SER A 298 -12.65 -15.04 -40.65
CA SER A 298 -11.70 -13.92 -40.80
C SER A 298 -10.67 -13.83 -39.70
N PHE A 299 -10.86 -14.58 -38.59
CA PHE A 299 -9.98 -14.48 -37.44
C PHE A 299 -8.93 -15.61 -37.43
N PRO A 300 -7.64 -15.26 -37.20
CA PRO A 300 -6.60 -16.26 -37.24
C PRO A 300 -6.71 -17.17 -36.00
N ARG A 301 -6.54 -18.47 -36.22
CA ARG A 301 -6.45 -19.46 -35.13
C ARG A 301 -4.99 -19.66 -34.77
N TYR A 302 -4.58 -19.00 -33.68
CA TYR A 302 -3.23 -19.15 -33.17
C TYR A 302 -3.07 -20.50 -32.45
N PHE A 303 -1.86 -21.05 -32.47
CA PHE A 303 -1.49 -22.31 -31.80
C PHE A 303 -1.04 -22.08 -30.36
#